data_b6d4736c47f84e135f00ae80f07dd71d
#
_entry.id   b6d4736c47f84e135f00ae80f07dd71d
#
_cell.length_a   1.000
_cell.length_b   1.000
_cell.length_c   1.000
_cell.angle_alpha   90.00
_cell.angle_beta   90.00
_cell.angle_gamma   90.00
#
_symmetry.space_group_name_H-M   'P 1'
#
loop_
_entity.id
_entity.type
_entity.pdbx_description
1 polymer ?
#
loop_
_entity_poly.entity_id
_entity_poly.type
_entity_poly.pdbx_seq_one_letter_code
_entity_poly.pdbx_strand_id
1 'polypeptide(L)'
;QFIFFIIITIFSLYYFYLDGETIIKKIRAISPLDGELNDLLLRQFSGLSVTLVGSVFLVSLIQGLVFSFGVMMIGLPALFFGVAMALAGFIPVLGGLFVWLPLSLYLFAIGEIASSFIILFFGAILAGTLIDNFLRPVIIKKLSNSMNHQSALNHTLITVLSTLAGIIQFGILGLFIGPIIAAMTITIFEVYRLQYNKPYESN
;
A
#
# COMPACT_ATOMS: atom_id res chain seq x y z
N GLN A 1 19.34 -12.29 -14.54
CA GLN A 1 19.09 -10.98 -13.95
C GLN A 1 18.02 -11.02 -12.84
N PHE A 2 16.86 -11.69 -13.04
CA PHE A 2 15.77 -11.75 -12.06
C PHE A 2 16.19 -12.35 -10.72
N ILE A 3 16.89 -13.49 -10.72
CA ILE A 3 17.40 -14.17 -9.52
C ILE A 3 18.37 -13.25 -8.76
N PHE A 4 19.23 -12.53 -9.47
CA PHE A 4 20.17 -11.59 -8.88
C PHE A 4 19.45 -10.44 -8.14
N PHE A 5 18.38 -9.88 -8.72
CA PHE A 5 17.57 -8.87 -8.06
C PHE A 5 16.88 -9.43 -6.80
N ILE A 6 16.38 -10.66 -6.83
CA ILE A 6 15.78 -11.29 -5.66
C ILE A 6 16.81 -11.44 -4.54
N ILE A 7 18.02 -11.95 -4.86
CA ILE A 7 19.08 -12.13 -3.87
C ILE A 7 19.47 -10.79 -3.23
N ILE A 8 19.69 -9.74 -4.04
CA ILE A 8 20.01 -8.41 -3.51
C ILE A 8 18.89 -7.86 -2.65
N THR A 9 17.62 -8.05 -3.06
CA THR A 9 16.46 -7.59 -2.28
C THR A 9 16.41 -8.28 -0.92
N ILE A 10 16.54 -9.60 -0.88
CA ILE A 10 16.52 -10.37 0.37
C ILE A 10 17.71 -9.97 1.27
N PHE A 11 18.90 -9.81 0.68
CA PHE A 11 20.07 -9.37 1.40
C PHE A 11 19.89 -7.96 1.98
N SER A 12 19.38 -7.02 1.20
CA SER A 12 19.10 -5.66 1.66
C SER A 12 18.06 -5.64 2.78
N LEU A 13 16.96 -6.39 2.65
CA LEU A 13 15.93 -6.51 3.67
C LEU A 13 16.49 -7.08 4.98
N TYR A 14 17.35 -8.09 4.89
CA TYR A 14 18.02 -8.68 6.05
C TYR A 14 18.85 -7.64 6.82
N TYR A 15 19.67 -6.85 6.11
CA TYR A 15 20.49 -5.81 6.75
C TYR A 15 19.65 -4.63 7.26
N PHE A 16 18.61 -4.22 6.55
CA PHE A 16 17.67 -3.22 7.07
C PHE A 16 16.98 -3.68 8.36
N TYR A 17 16.69 -4.97 8.46
CA TYR A 17 16.12 -5.52 9.69
C TYR A 17 17.15 -5.58 10.83
N LEU A 18 18.38 -5.97 10.54
CA LEU A 18 19.46 -6.08 11.55
C LEU A 18 19.91 -4.71 12.06
N ASP A 19 20.14 -3.77 11.15
CA ASP A 19 20.76 -2.47 11.43
C ASP A 19 19.74 -1.34 11.56
N GLY A 20 18.45 -1.63 11.49
CA GLY A 20 17.36 -0.65 11.49
C GLY A 20 17.42 0.35 12.65
N GLU A 21 17.68 -0.13 13.86
CA GLU A 21 17.83 0.75 15.04
C GLU A 21 19.05 1.67 14.92
N THR A 22 20.15 1.16 14.40
CA THR A 22 21.39 1.92 14.22
C THR A 22 21.20 3.01 13.17
N ILE A 23 20.48 2.69 12.08
CA ILE A 23 20.12 3.64 11.02
C ILE A 23 19.26 4.76 11.60
N ILE A 24 18.22 4.42 12.37
CA ILE A 24 17.33 5.40 13.00
C ILE A 24 18.11 6.30 13.97
N LYS A 25 19.01 5.74 14.79
CA LYS A 25 19.86 6.53 15.70
C LYS A 25 20.77 7.51 14.94
N LYS A 26 21.35 7.08 13.82
CA LYS A 26 22.18 7.97 12.97
C LYS A 26 21.34 9.09 12.33
N ILE A 27 20.13 8.78 11.84
CA ILE A 27 19.22 9.80 11.28
C ILE A 27 18.87 10.84 12.35
N ARG A 28 18.55 10.41 13.57
CA ARG A 28 18.27 11.32 14.70
C ARG A 28 19.47 12.21 15.04
N ALA A 29 20.69 11.66 15.01
CA ALA A 29 21.90 12.41 15.34
C ALA A 29 22.26 13.51 14.32
N ILE A 30 21.84 13.34 13.07
CA ILE A 30 22.07 14.31 11.98
C ILE A 30 20.95 15.36 11.91
N SER A 31 19.79 15.04 12.46
CA SER A 31 18.63 15.92 12.42
C SER A 31 18.84 17.15 13.32
N PRO A 32 18.58 18.38 12.81
CA PRO A 32 18.66 19.59 13.61
C PRO A 32 17.42 19.83 14.50
N LEU A 33 16.49 18.85 14.58
CA LEU A 33 15.25 18.97 15.32
C LEU A 33 15.40 18.45 16.74
N ASP A 34 14.60 19.01 17.65
CA ASP A 34 14.48 18.51 19.02
C ASP A 34 14.03 17.06 19.07
N GLY A 35 14.39 16.34 20.15
CA GLY A 35 14.10 14.92 20.29
C GLY A 35 12.62 14.57 20.12
N GLU A 36 11.71 15.38 20.67
CA GLU A 36 10.26 15.20 20.56
C GLU A 36 9.77 15.31 19.10
N LEU A 37 10.31 16.26 18.35
CA LEU A 37 9.96 16.49 16.95
C LEU A 37 10.50 15.38 16.05
N ASN A 38 11.70 14.91 16.31
CA ASN A 38 12.28 13.73 15.65
C ASN A 38 11.42 12.49 15.85
N ASP A 39 10.98 12.26 17.10
CA ASP A 39 10.12 11.12 17.42
C ASP A 39 8.75 11.23 16.75
N LEU A 40 8.18 12.44 16.68
CA LEU A 40 6.93 12.67 15.97
C LEU A 40 7.07 12.33 14.48
N LEU A 41 8.10 12.82 13.81
CA LEU A 41 8.34 12.56 12.38
C LEU A 41 8.58 11.07 12.11
N LEU A 42 9.39 10.39 12.92
CA LEU A 42 9.66 8.97 12.76
C LEU A 42 8.40 8.11 12.98
N ARG A 43 7.59 8.44 13.99
CA ARG A 43 6.30 7.77 14.22
C ARG A 43 5.34 7.99 13.06
N GLN A 44 5.22 9.22 12.56
CA GLN A 44 4.38 9.54 11.40
C GLN A 44 4.82 8.74 10.16
N PHE A 45 6.11 8.76 9.86
CA PHE A 45 6.65 8.00 8.72
C PHE A 45 6.37 6.49 8.86
N SER A 46 6.66 5.92 10.04
CA SER A 46 6.40 4.51 10.31
C SER A 46 4.92 4.17 10.20
N GLY A 47 4.06 4.99 10.82
CA GLY A 47 2.60 4.80 10.77
C GLY A 47 2.04 4.85 9.35
N LEU A 48 2.45 5.83 8.56
CA LEU A 48 2.05 5.94 7.15
C LEU A 48 2.54 4.76 6.32
N SER A 49 3.82 4.38 6.47
CA SER A 49 4.41 3.27 5.73
C SER A 49 3.72 1.94 6.04
N VAL A 50 3.49 1.64 7.32
CA VAL A 50 2.79 0.42 7.74
C VAL A 50 1.33 0.44 7.29
N THR A 51 0.64 1.58 7.39
CA THR A 51 -0.75 1.69 6.95
C THR A 51 -0.88 1.50 5.45
N LEU A 52 -0.05 2.16 4.64
CA LEU A 52 -0.11 2.06 3.19
C LEU A 52 0.30 0.68 2.68
N VAL A 53 1.50 0.23 3.04
CA VAL A 53 2.03 -1.07 2.58
C VAL A 53 1.23 -2.22 3.18
N GLY A 54 0.94 -2.17 4.48
CA GLY A 54 0.19 -3.20 5.19
C GLY A 54 -1.24 -3.34 4.68
N SER A 55 -1.92 -2.22 4.36
CA SER A 55 -3.26 -2.28 3.79
C SER A 55 -3.27 -2.94 2.41
N VAL A 56 -2.30 -2.62 1.55
CA VAL A 56 -2.20 -3.24 0.22
C VAL A 56 -1.94 -4.73 0.36
N PHE A 57 -1.02 -5.12 1.24
CA PHE A 57 -0.72 -6.53 1.50
C PHE A 57 -1.95 -7.32 1.96
N LEU A 58 -2.66 -6.82 2.98
CA LEU A 58 -3.87 -7.48 3.50
C LEU A 58 -4.98 -7.55 2.45
N VAL A 59 -5.23 -6.43 1.74
CA VAL A 59 -6.26 -6.38 0.70
C VAL A 59 -5.92 -7.35 -0.42
N SER A 60 -4.68 -7.39 -0.90
CA SER A 60 -4.26 -8.28 -1.98
C SER A 60 -4.39 -9.76 -1.60
N LEU A 61 -4.07 -10.13 -0.36
CA LEU A 61 -4.29 -11.49 0.13
C LEU A 61 -5.78 -11.86 0.12
N ILE A 62 -6.64 -10.98 0.61
CA ILE A 62 -8.08 -11.22 0.63
C ILE A 62 -8.63 -11.32 -0.80
N GLN A 63 -8.20 -10.46 -1.72
CA GLN A 63 -8.56 -10.54 -3.14
C GLN A 63 -8.14 -11.89 -3.75
N GLY A 64 -6.92 -12.34 -3.48
CA GLY A 64 -6.42 -13.64 -3.92
C GLY A 64 -7.25 -14.80 -3.38
N LEU A 65 -7.60 -14.78 -2.09
CA LEU A 65 -8.44 -15.81 -1.47
C LEU A 65 -9.84 -15.82 -2.07
N VAL A 66 -10.49 -14.68 -2.19
CA VAL A 66 -11.84 -14.56 -2.77
C VAL A 66 -11.85 -15.02 -4.22
N PHE A 67 -10.85 -14.65 -5.01
CA PHE A 67 -10.73 -15.07 -6.39
C PHE A 67 -10.47 -16.59 -6.51
N SER A 68 -9.66 -17.17 -5.61
CA SER A 68 -9.43 -18.62 -5.54
C SER A 68 -10.74 -19.41 -5.42
N PHE A 69 -11.70 -18.93 -4.64
CA PHE A 69 -13.01 -19.61 -4.53
C PHE A 69 -13.75 -19.64 -5.86
N GLY A 70 -13.77 -18.53 -6.60
CA GLY A 70 -14.39 -18.49 -7.94
C GLY A 70 -13.71 -19.46 -8.92
N VAL A 71 -12.38 -19.49 -8.92
CA VAL A 71 -11.57 -20.38 -9.76
C VAL A 71 -11.79 -21.86 -9.38
N MET A 72 -11.91 -22.15 -8.09
CA MET A 72 -12.18 -23.50 -7.59
C MET A 72 -13.55 -24.02 -8.07
N MET A 73 -14.57 -23.17 -8.13
CA MET A 73 -15.92 -23.55 -8.60
C MET A 73 -15.94 -24.02 -10.06
N ILE A 74 -15.00 -23.58 -10.88
CA ILE A 74 -14.89 -23.97 -12.30
C ILE A 74 -13.83 -25.07 -12.54
N GLY A 75 -13.26 -25.66 -11.48
CA GLY A 75 -12.31 -26.76 -11.57
C GLY A 75 -10.90 -26.38 -12.03
N LEU A 76 -10.54 -25.10 -12.08
CA LEU A 76 -9.20 -24.64 -12.41
C LEU A 76 -8.27 -24.63 -11.17
N PRO A 77 -6.93 -24.54 -11.36
CA PRO A 77 -5.97 -24.52 -10.25
C PRO A 77 -6.13 -23.28 -9.38
N ALA A 78 -6.98 -23.34 -8.36
CA ALA A 78 -7.36 -22.21 -7.50
C ALA A 78 -6.16 -21.55 -6.82
N LEU A 79 -5.19 -22.35 -6.34
CA LEU A 79 -3.99 -21.83 -5.69
C LEU A 79 -3.16 -20.96 -6.64
N PHE A 80 -2.95 -21.43 -7.88
CA PHE A 80 -2.17 -20.69 -8.88
C PHE A 80 -2.80 -19.34 -9.19
N PHE A 81 -4.09 -19.33 -9.54
CA PHE A 81 -4.79 -18.10 -9.89
C PHE A 81 -5.01 -17.18 -8.68
N GLY A 82 -5.21 -17.74 -7.49
CA GLY A 82 -5.31 -16.97 -6.26
C GLY A 82 -4.01 -16.27 -5.90
N VAL A 83 -2.87 -16.96 -6.00
CA VAL A 83 -1.55 -16.36 -5.80
C VAL A 83 -1.28 -15.30 -6.87
N ALA A 84 -1.59 -15.58 -8.14
CA ALA A 84 -1.46 -14.61 -9.22
C ALA A 84 -2.31 -13.34 -8.95
N MET A 85 -3.55 -13.51 -8.48
CA MET A 85 -4.43 -12.42 -8.11
C MET A 85 -3.91 -11.62 -6.91
N ALA A 86 -3.38 -12.30 -5.88
CA ALA A 86 -2.78 -11.64 -4.73
C ALA A 86 -1.54 -10.84 -5.14
N LEU A 87 -0.65 -11.40 -5.96
CA LEU A 87 0.52 -10.67 -6.47
C LEU A 87 0.13 -9.48 -7.35
N ALA A 88 -0.83 -9.66 -8.24
CA ALA A 88 -1.35 -8.57 -9.06
C ALA A 88 -2.01 -7.46 -8.21
N GLY A 89 -2.71 -7.83 -7.13
CA GLY A 89 -3.37 -6.91 -6.19
C GLY A 89 -2.44 -5.93 -5.47
N PHE A 90 -1.11 -6.14 -5.51
CA PHE A 90 -0.13 -5.15 -5.07
C PHE A 90 -0.19 -3.86 -5.91
N ILE A 91 -0.69 -3.94 -7.15
CA ILE A 91 -0.98 -2.77 -7.97
C ILE A 91 -2.45 -2.39 -7.71
N PRO A 92 -2.74 -1.38 -6.87
CA PRO A 92 -4.12 -1.04 -6.53
C PRO A 92 -4.94 -0.70 -7.77
N VAL A 93 -6.22 -1.07 -7.74
CA VAL A 93 -7.23 -0.82 -8.77
C VAL A 93 -7.01 -1.60 -10.07
N LEU A 94 -5.82 -1.61 -10.62
CA LEU A 94 -5.54 -2.21 -11.94
C LEU A 94 -5.01 -3.64 -11.85
N GLY A 95 -4.37 -4.02 -10.74
CA GLY A 95 -3.65 -5.28 -10.66
C GLY A 95 -4.52 -6.50 -10.90
N GLY A 96 -5.65 -6.58 -10.23
CA GLY A 96 -6.59 -7.70 -10.40
C GLY A 96 -7.13 -7.85 -11.83
N LEU A 97 -7.28 -6.75 -12.55
CA LEU A 97 -7.75 -6.74 -13.94
C LEU A 97 -6.86 -7.57 -14.86
N PHE A 98 -5.54 -7.54 -14.64
CA PHE A 98 -4.60 -8.33 -15.44
C PHE A 98 -4.73 -9.85 -15.24
N VAL A 99 -5.42 -10.29 -14.19
CA VAL A 99 -5.64 -11.72 -13.92
C VAL A 99 -7.04 -12.16 -14.34
N TRP A 100 -8.08 -11.51 -13.81
CA TRP A 100 -9.45 -11.95 -14.07
C TRP A 100 -9.93 -11.66 -15.50
N LEU A 101 -9.51 -10.54 -16.10
CA LEU A 101 -9.98 -10.17 -17.44
C LEU A 101 -9.49 -11.14 -18.52
N PRO A 102 -8.17 -11.45 -18.64
CA PRO A 102 -7.72 -12.42 -19.62
C PRO A 102 -8.31 -13.81 -19.42
N LEU A 103 -8.45 -14.25 -18.15
CA LEU A 103 -9.03 -15.56 -17.84
C LEU A 103 -10.51 -15.61 -18.23
N SER A 104 -11.30 -14.57 -17.91
CA SER A 104 -12.70 -14.49 -18.29
C SER A 104 -12.89 -14.48 -19.81
N LEU A 105 -12.08 -13.69 -20.54
CA LEU A 105 -12.12 -13.64 -22.00
C LEU A 105 -11.72 -14.99 -22.64
N TYR A 106 -10.71 -15.66 -22.10
CA TYR A 106 -10.31 -16.99 -22.57
C TYR A 106 -11.44 -18.01 -22.42
N LEU A 107 -12.07 -18.08 -21.25
CA LEU A 107 -13.20 -18.98 -20.99
C LEU A 107 -14.40 -18.68 -21.91
N PHE A 108 -14.67 -17.41 -22.14
CA PHE A 108 -15.70 -17.02 -23.09
C PHE A 108 -15.40 -17.46 -24.52
N ALA A 109 -14.15 -17.31 -24.96
CA ALA A 109 -13.72 -17.66 -26.30
C ALA A 109 -13.79 -19.17 -26.58
N ILE A 110 -13.59 -20.03 -25.56
CA ILE A 110 -13.71 -21.50 -25.69
C ILE A 110 -15.14 -22.03 -25.49
N GLY A 111 -16.11 -21.11 -25.30
CA GLY A 111 -17.54 -21.46 -25.13
C GLY A 111 -17.96 -21.81 -23.70
N GLU A 112 -17.07 -21.68 -22.72
CA GLU A 112 -17.34 -21.89 -21.28
C GLU A 112 -17.98 -20.62 -20.68
N ILE A 113 -19.19 -20.27 -21.15
CA ILE A 113 -19.88 -19.00 -20.84
C ILE A 113 -20.14 -18.89 -19.34
N ALA A 114 -20.67 -19.96 -18.70
CA ALA A 114 -20.96 -19.94 -17.27
C ALA A 114 -19.69 -19.71 -16.42
N SER A 115 -18.61 -20.41 -16.76
CA SER A 115 -17.30 -20.26 -16.09
C SER A 115 -16.75 -18.85 -16.24
N SER A 116 -16.90 -18.24 -17.43
CA SER A 116 -16.50 -16.85 -17.70
C SER A 116 -17.23 -15.86 -16.79
N PHE A 117 -18.56 -16.00 -16.64
CA PHE A 117 -19.35 -15.14 -15.75
C PHE A 117 -18.98 -15.33 -14.27
N ILE A 118 -18.66 -16.55 -13.84
CA ILE A 118 -18.18 -16.80 -12.46
C ILE A 118 -16.88 -16.04 -12.23
N ILE A 119 -15.91 -16.13 -13.14
CA ILE A 119 -14.61 -15.41 -13.03
C ILE A 119 -14.83 -13.91 -13.04
N LEU A 120 -15.69 -13.39 -13.91
CA LEU A 120 -16.03 -11.97 -13.94
C LEU A 120 -16.66 -11.51 -12.62
N PHE A 121 -17.59 -12.29 -12.05
CA PHE A 121 -18.24 -11.98 -10.79
C PHE A 121 -17.22 -11.92 -9.63
N PHE A 122 -16.41 -12.97 -9.47
CA PHE A 122 -15.41 -13.03 -8.40
C PHE A 122 -14.26 -12.02 -8.62
N GLY A 123 -13.82 -11.80 -9.85
CA GLY A 123 -12.73 -10.92 -10.19
C GLY A 123 -13.12 -9.44 -10.20
N ALA A 124 -14.12 -9.07 -11.00
CA ALA A 124 -14.50 -7.66 -11.17
C ALA A 124 -15.40 -7.15 -10.04
N ILE A 125 -16.43 -7.93 -9.64
CA ILE A 125 -17.41 -7.46 -8.67
C ILE A 125 -16.89 -7.67 -7.24
N LEU A 126 -16.53 -8.89 -6.84
CA LEU A 126 -16.12 -9.15 -5.47
C LEU A 126 -14.71 -8.60 -5.19
N ALA A 127 -13.70 -9.04 -5.94
CA ALA A 127 -12.33 -8.65 -5.68
C ALA A 127 -12.04 -7.21 -6.12
N GLY A 128 -12.47 -6.81 -7.30
CA GLY A 128 -12.20 -5.47 -7.83
C GLY A 128 -13.08 -4.37 -7.22
N THR A 129 -14.39 -4.57 -7.17
CA THR A 129 -15.31 -3.50 -6.74
C THR A 129 -15.56 -3.52 -5.24
N LEU A 130 -15.96 -4.66 -4.69
CA LEU A 130 -16.42 -4.76 -3.31
C LEU A 130 -15.27 -4.66 -2.32
N ILE A 131 -14.17 -5.37 -2.56
CA ILE A 131 -13.00 -5.33 -1.68
C ILE A 131 -12.30 -3.97 -1.79
N ASP A 132 -12.09 -3.44 -2.99
CA ASP A 132 -11.37 -2.17 -3.16
C ASP A 132 -12.16 -0.96 -2.63
N ASN A 133 -13.48 -0.91 -2.84
CA ASN A 133 -14.26 0.26 -2.43
C ASN A 133 -14.78 0.19 -0.98
N PHE A 134 -14.97 -1.00 -0.41
CA PHE A 134 -15.52 -1.14 0.94
C PHE A 134 -14.50 -1.66 1.95
N LEU A 135 -13.80 -2.73 1.62
CA LEU A 135 -12.90 -3.38 2.59
C LEU A 135 -11.58 -2.61 2.74
N ARG A 136 -11.02 -2.09 1.65
CA ARG A 136 -9.77 -1.31 1.68
C ARG A 136 -9.86 -0.09 2.60
N PRO A 137 -10.88 0.79 2.54
CA PRO A 137 -11.02 1.91 3.47
C PRO A 137 -11.16 1.47 4.94
N VAL A 138 -11.85 0.35 5.19
CA VAL A 138 -12.00 -0.21 6.55
C VAL A 138 -10.65 -0.68 7.09
N ILE A 139 -9.87 -1.39 6.29
CA ILE A 139 -8.54 -1.86 6.66
C ILE A 139 -7.60 -0.68 6.92
N ILE A 140 -7.58 0.32 6.03
CA ILE A 140 -6.77 1.54 6.19
C ILE A 140 -7.15 2.24 7.49
N LYS A 141 -8.44 2.45 7.75
CA LYS A 141 -8.92 3.10 8.98
C LYS A 141 -8.53 2.31 10.22
N LYS A 142 -8.64 0.99 10.21
CA LYS A 142 -8.28 0.12 11.33
C LYS A 142 -6.78 0.15 11.63
N LEU A 143 -5.94 0.10 10.60
CA LEU A 143 -4.48 0.21 10.73
C LEU A 143 -4.07 1.61 11.21
N SER A 144 -4.65 2.67 10.64
CA SER A 144 -4.37 4.06 11.04
C SER A 144 -4.79 4.34 12.48
N ASN A 145 -5.97 3.91 12.90
CA ASN A 145 -6.45 4.09 14.27
C ASN A 145 -5.61 3.31 15.30
N SER A 146 -5.12 2.13 14.95
CA SER A 146 -4.24 1.34 15.82
C SER A 146 -2.91 2.05 16.11
N MET A 147 -2.51 3.00 15.26
CA MET A 147 -1.28 3.76 15.40
C MET A 147 -1.46 5.17 15.98
N ASN A 148 -2.67 5.52 16.41
CA ASN A 148 -3.01 6.81 17.04
C ASN A 148 -2.60 8.05 16.20
N HIS A 149 -2.67 7.95 14.86
CA HIS A 149 -2.25 8.99 13.95
C HIS A 149 -3.46 9.58 13.24
N GLN A 150 -3.74 10.86 13.52
CA GLN A 150 -4.61 11.65 12.64
C GLN A 150 -3.85 11.89 11.34
N SER A 151 -4.23 11.16 10.31
CA SER A 151 -3.52 11.14 9.04
C SER A 151 -3.58 12.48 8.34
N ALA A 152 -2.42 13.03 7.99
CA ALA A 152 -2.28 14.05 6.96
C ALA A 152 -2.91 13.64 5.60
N LEU A 153 -3.30 12.38 5.45
CA LEU A 153 -4.00 11.79 4.30
C LEU A 153 -5.51 12.10 4.26
N ASN A 154 -6.06 12.89 5.18
CA ASN A 154 -7.49 13.26 5.19
C ASN A 154 -7.90 14.14 3.99
N HIS A 155 -6.96 14.69 3.25
CA HIS A 155 -7.23 15.46 2.03
C HIS A 155 -7.11 14.56 0.80
N THR A 156 -8.24 14.03 0.34
CA THR A 156 -8.34 13.14 -0.84
C THR A 156 -7.61 13.72 -2.06
N LEU A 157 -7.71 15.02 -2.30
CA LEU A 157 -7.07 15.69 -3.42
C LEU A 157 -5.54 15.61 -3.34
N ILE A 158 -4.96 15.86 -2.17
CA ILE A 158 -3.50 15.77 -1.96
C ILE A 158 -3.03 14.33 -2.18
N THR A 159 -3.77 13.37 -1.65
CA THR A 159 -3.44 11.94 -1.82
C THR A 159 -3.47 11.54 -3.30
N VAL A 160 -4.50 11.92 -4.05
CA VAL A 160 -4.61 11.61 -5.47
C VAL A 160 -3.49 12.27 -6.28
N LEU A 161 -3.26 13.57 -6.09
CA LEU A 161 -2.21 14.31 -6.81
C LEU A 161 -0.82 13.78 -6.49
N SER A 162 -0.52 13.51 -5.22
CA SER A 162 0.78 12.96 -4.82
C SER A 162 1.00 11.55 -5.33
N THR A 163 -0.05 10.73 -5.40
CA THR A 163 0.02 9.40 -6.00
C THR A 163 0.33 9.49 -7.49
N LEU A 164 -0.37 10.36 -8.24
CA LEU A 164 -0.13 10.56 -9.67
C LEU A 164 1.28 11.09 -9.93
N ALA A 165 1.71 12.11 -9.19
CA ALA A 165 3.07 12.64 -9.30
C ALA A 165 4.12 11.59 -8.94
N GLY A 166 3.86 10.79 -7.90
CA GLY A 166 4.71 9.68 -7.51
C GLY A 166 4.87 8.64 -8.63
N ILE A 167 3.75 8.23 -9.24
CA ILE A 167 3.77 7.26 -10.35
C ILE A 167 4.57 7.80 -11.55
N ILE A 168 4.41 9.07 -11.88
CA ILE A 168 5.15 9.70 -12.98
C ILE A 168 6.65 9.71 -12.69
N GLN A 169 7.06 9.99 -11.46
CA GLN A 169 8.47 10.14 -11.09
C GLN A 169 9.16 8.81 -10.76
N PHE A 170 8.47 7.90 -10.06
CA PHE A 170 9.04 6.65 -9.51
C PHE A 170 8.41 5.38 -10.08
N GLY A 171 7.52 5.50 -11.08
CA GLY A 171 6.76 4.37 -11.61
C GLY A 171 5.82 3.77 -10.56
N ILE A 172 5.64 2.45 -10.60
CA ILE A 172 4.72 1.72 -9.70
C ILE A 172 5.03 1.97 -8.21
N LEU A 173 6.29 2.10 -7.83
CA LEU A 173 6.69 2.40 -6.44
C LEU A 173 6.19 3.77 -6.00
N GLY A 174 6.04 4.71 -6.92
CA GLY A 174 5.51 6.05 -6.65
C GLY A 174 4.10 6.08 -6.10
N LEU A 175 3.34 5.02 -6.31
CA LEU A 175 2.01 4.83 -5.74
C LEU A 175 2.04 4.84 -4.20
N PHE A 176 3.12 4.36 -3.61
CA PHE A 176 3.35 4.39 -2.16
C PHE A 176 4.19 5.59 -1.74
N ILE A 177 5.28 5.86 -2.47
CA ILE A 177 6.25 6.91 -2.14
C ILE A 177 5.61 8.29 -2.25
N GLY A 178 4.76 8.53 -3.26
CA GLY A 178 4.09 9.82 -3.47
C GLY A 178 3.28 10.29 -2.25
N PRO A 179 2.29 9.51 -1.79
CA PRO A 179 1.51 9.83 -0.59
C PRO A 179 2.37 9.95 0.68
N ILE A 180 3.41 9.12 0.84
CA ILE A 180 4.31 9.20 2.00
C ILE A 180 5.05 10.54 1.99
N ILE A 181 5.64 10.94 0.86
CA ILE A 181 6.34 12.23 0.74
C ILE A 181 5.38 13.39 1.02
N ALA A 182 4.19 13.38 0.44
CA ALA A 182 3.20 14.44 0.65
C ALA A 182 2.79 14.55 2.13
N ALA A 183 2.49 13.43 2.77
CA ALA A 183 2.12 13.40 4.18
C ALA A 183 3.27 13.85 5.09
N MET A 184 4.51 13.43 4.82
CA MET A 184 5.68 13.89 5.55
C MET A 184 5.91 15.38 5.38
N THR A 185 5.72 15.93 4.17
CA THR A 185 5.80 17.37 3.92
C THR A 185 4.79 18.13 4.76
N ILE A 186 3.53 17.69 4.80
CA ILE A 186 2.49 18.31 5.65
C ILE A 186 2.90 18.25 7.12
N THR A 187 3.38 17.11 7.59
CA THR A 187 3.82 16.94 8.99
C THR A 187 4.98 17.87 9.33
N ILE A 188 5.96 18.06 8.42
CA ILE A 188 7.06 18.99 8.61
C ILE A 188 6.54 20.42 8.75
N PHE A 189 5.58 20.84 7.91
CA PHE A 189 4.96 22.17 8.04
C PHE A 189 4.17 22.32 9.35
N GLU A 190 3.45 21.31 9.80
CA GLU A 190 2.75 21.32 11.10
C GLU A 190 3.75 21.46 12.27
N VAL A 191 4.82 20.69 12.25
CA VAL A 191 5.91 20.74 13.25
C VAL A 191 6.54 22.16 13.26
N TYR A 192 6.86 22.69 12.09
CA TYR A 192 7.41 24.04 11.97
C TYR A 192 6.46 25.08 12.55
N ARG A 193 5.17 25.00 12.22
CA ARG A 193 4.13 25.87 12.77
C ARG A 193 4.04 25.77 14.30
N LEU A 194 4.11 24.57 14.87
CA LEU A 194 4.07 24.37 16.32
C LEU A 194 5.31 24.98 17.00
N GLN A 195 6.46 24.87 16.39
CA GLN A 195 7.72 25.40 16.93
C GLN A 195 7.76 26.93 16.93
N TYR A 196 7.24 27.56 15.87
CA TYR A 196 7.27 29.04 15.73
C TYR A 196 6.06 29.76 16.32
N ASN A 197 4.92 29.08 16.54
CA ASN A 197 3.74 29.65 17.20
C ASN A 197 3.70 29.40 18.73
N LYS A 198 4.78 28.95 19.36
CA LYS A 198 4.88 29.05 20.81
C LYS A 198 4.87 30.54 21.15
N PRO A 199 3.88 31.02 21.97
CA PRO A 199 3.93 32.40 22.47
C PRO A 199 5.27 32.57 23.18
N TYR A 200 5.97 33.66 22.85
CA TYR A 200 7.15 34.08 23.56
C TYR A 200 6.72 34.30 25.02
N GLU A 201 6.94 33.36 25.91
CA GLU A 201 6.85 33.59 27.35
C GLU A 201 7.97 34.57 27.67
N SER A 202 7.61 35.87 27.70
CA SER A 202 8.46 36.92 28.23
C SER A 202 8.66 36.64 29.72
N ASN A 203 9.87 36.25 30.09
CA ASN A 203 10.36 36.37 31.45
C ASN A 203 10.44 37.80 31.89
#